data_689da3c9aba338bb74d7289010387ec6
#
_entry.id   689da3c9aba338bb74d7289010387ec6
#
_cell.length_a   1.000
_cell.length_b   1.000
_cell.length_c   1.000
_cell.angle_alpha   90.00
_cell.angle_beta   90.00
_cell.angle_gamma   90.00
#
_symmetry.space_group_name_H-M   'P 1'
#
loop_
_entity.id
_entity.type
_entity.pdbx_description
1 polymer ?
#
loop_
_entity_poly.entity_id
_entity_poly.type
_entity_poly.pdbx_seq_one_letter_code
_entity_poly.pdbx_strand_id
1 'polypeptide(L)'
;MTCFVCNEGLFEPGTSRIPKEFRGRTYTVEVEGEACSNCDYFVMEGSDLPDVMRRLADEYRKEENLLTGLEIRSRRNKLNMTQEAFADHLKVGIASVKRWEGGLVQDRAMDELIRMKTDIQYALQNIKDIKMHWRSVPSSFVSHQIKSVS
;
A
#
# COMPACT_ATOMS: atom_id res chain seq x y z
N MET A 1 6.01 -25.64 27.45
CA MET A 1 5.87 -24.71 28.60
C MET A 1 4.42 -24.74 29.06
N THR A 2 4.20 -24.80 30.36
CA THR A 2 2.82 -24.80 30.90
C THR A 2 2.14 -23.46 30.68
N CYS A 3 0.88 -23.48 30.32
CA CYS A 3 0.11 -22.26 30.10
C CYS A 3 -0.02 -21.44 31.39
N PHE A 4 0.38 -20.19 31.34
CA PHE A 4 0.33 -19.28 32.52
C PHE A 4 -1.06 -18.72 32.79
N VAL A 5 -2.06 -19.01 31.92
CA VAL A 5 -3.45 -18.57 32.11
C VAL A 5 -4.27 -19.64 32.85
N CYS A 6 -4.22 -20.90 32.39
CA CYS A 6 -5.01 -21.98 33.03
C CYS A 6 -4.15 -22.86 33.96
N ASN A 7 -2.83 -22.81 33.90
CA ASN A 7 -1.87 -23.63 34.66
C ASN A 7 -2.02 -25.17 34.45
N GLU A 8 -2.77 -25.60 33.46
CA GLU A 8 -3.06 -27.02 33.17
C GLU A 8 -2.57 -27.45 31.79
N GLY A 9 -2.81 -26.63 30.76
CA GLY A 9 -2.43 -26.95 29.38
C GLY A 9 -0.97 -26.66 29.07
N LEU A 10 -0.49 -27.22 27.97
CA LEU A 10 0.82 -26.96 27.40
C LEU A 10 0.66 -26.07 26.16
N PHE A 11 1.63 -25.22 25.90
CA PHE A 11 1.70 -24.49 24.65
C PHE A 11 2.21 -25.39 23.52
N GLU A 12 1.49 -25.42 22.41
CA GLU A 12 1.81 -26.17 21.21
C GLU A 12 1.76 -25.25 19.98
N PRO A 13 2.64 -25.46 18.99
CA PRO A 13 2.57 -24.67 17.75
C PRO A 13 1.20 -24.74 17.10
N GLY A 14 0.67 -23.61 16.70
CA GLY A 14 -0.66 -23.52 16.11
C GLY A 14 -0.86 -22.21 15.34
N THR A 15 -2.00 -22.11 14.67
CA THR A 15 -2.43 -20.89 13.99
C THR A 15 -3.73 -20.37 14.59
N SER A 16 -3.88 -19.06 14.61
CA SER A 16 -5.12 -18.41 15.06
C SER A 16 -5.53 -17.32 14.10
N ARG A 17 -6.86 -17.11 13.98
CA ARG A 17 -7.43 -16.02 13.21
C ARG A 17 -7.81 -14.87 14.14
N ILE A 18 -7.07 -13.80 14.08
CA ILE A 18 -7.28 -12.63 14.93
C ILE A 18 -7.84 -11.46 14.13
N PRO A 19 -8.84 -10.74 14.66
CA PRO A 19 -9.28 -9.49 14.06
C PRO A 19 -8.25 -8.39 14.35
N LYS A 20 -7.87 -7.64 13.33
CA LYS A 20 -6.98 -6.48 13.42
C LYS A 20 -7.60 -5.29 12.70
N GLU A 21 -7.59 -4.16 13.36
CA GLU A 21 -8.01 -2.90 12.76
C GLU A 21 -6.84 -2.28 11.99
N PHE A 22 -7.12 -1.84 10.76
CA PHE A 22 -6.18 -1.11 9.92
C PHE A 22 -6.93 -0.02 9.15
N ARG A 23 -6.56 1.22 9.35
CA ARG A 23 -7.16 2.40 8.69
C ARG A 23 -8.69 2.44 8.76
N GLY A 24 -9.25 2.13 9.93
CA GLY A 24 -10.71 2.16 10.18
C GLY A 24 -11.48 0.95 9.62
N ARG A 25 -10.79 -0.09 9.18
CA ARG A 25 -11.39 -1.35 8.73
C ARG A 25 -10.86 -2.52 9.55
N THR A 26 -11.70 -3.50 9.80
CA THR A 26 -11.32 -4.72 10.51
C THR A 26 -11.03 -5.83 9.52
N TYR A 27 -9.83 -6.39 9.60
CA TYR A 27 -9.38 -7.54 8.82
C TYR A 27 -9.19 -8.74 9.72
N THR A 28 -9.45 -9.94 9.21
CA THR A 28 -9.10 -11.18 9.91
C THR A 28 -7.80 -11.72 9.34
N VAL A 29 -6.78 -11.80 10.19
CA VAL A 29 -5.44 -12.25 9.79
C VAL A 29 -5.16 -13.57 10.47
N GLU A 30 -4.70 -14.54 9.69
CA GLU A 30 -4.15 -15.78 10.22
C GLU A 30 -2.71 -15.54 10.67
N VAL A 31 -2.42 -15.88 11.91
CA VAL A 31 -1.11 -15.71 12.54
C VAL A 31 -0.63 -17.04 13.11
N GLU A 32 0.66 -17.28 12.99
CA GLU A 32 1.34 -18.41 13.62
C GLU A 32 1.73 -18.04 15.05
N GLY A 33 1.82 -19.04 15.91
CA GLY A 33 2.17 -18.85 17.31
C GLY A 33 2.00 -20.12 18.11
N GLU A 34 1.79 -19.99 19.40
CA GLU A 34 1.55 -21.12 20.30
C GLU A 34 0.16 -21.06 20.94
N ALA A 35 -0.60 -22.12 20.80
CA ALA A 35 -1.92 -22.29 21.38
C ALA A 35 -1.86 -23.16 22.63
N CYS A 36 -2.64 -22.83 23.64
CA CYS A 36 -2.78 -23.67 24.81
C CYS A 36 -3.65 -24.90 24.50
N SER A 37 -3.21 -26.10 24.85
CA SER A 37 -3.97 -27.33 24.64
C SER A 37 -5.24 -27.49 25.50
N ASN A 38 -5.46 -26.61 26.48
CA ASN A 38 -6.59 -26.72 27.42
C ASN A 38 -7.51 -25.47 27.45
N CYS A 39 -6.96 -24.27 27.20
CA CYS A 39 -7.78 -23.06 27.18
C CYS A 39 -7.45 -22.28 25.91
N ASP A 40 -8.26 -21.86 25.10
CA ASP A 40 -8.02 -21.21 23.79
C ASP A 40 -7.08 -19.99 23.80
N TYR A 41 -6.21 -19.88 24.83
CA TYR A 41 -5.23 -18.81 24.91
C TYR A 41 -4.14 -19.01 23.89
N PHE A 42 -3.89 -17.96 23.11
CA PHE A 42 -2.94 -17.96 22.00
C PHE A 42 -1.87 -16.88 22.19
N VAL A 43 -0.63 -17.25 21.97
CA VAL A 43 0.51 -16.32 22.00
C VAL A 43 1.12 -16.21 20.61
N MET A 44 1.14 -15.00 20.10
CA MET A 44 1.83 -14.70 18.83
C MET A 44 3.27 -14.26 19.15
N GLU A 45 4.24 -14.72 18.38
CA GLU A 45 5.61 -14.22 18.51
C GLU A 45 5.71 -12.76 18.03
N GLY A 46 6.40 -11.93 18.80
CA GLY A 46 6.56 -10.50 18.49
C GLY A 46 7.34 -10.23 17.20
N SER A 47 8.13 -11.20 16.73
CA SER A 47 8.85 -11.16 15.45
C SER A 47 7.92 -11.13 14.23
N ASP A 48 6.70 -11.65 14.35
CA ASP A 48 5.76 -11.78 13.23
C ASP A 48 4.90 -10.53 13.01
N LEU A 49 4.91 -9.60 13.96
CA LEU A 49 4.11 -8.38 13.88
C LEU A 49 4.39 -7.53 12.62
N PRO A 50 5.64 -7.32 12.18
CA PRO A 50 5.91 -6.58 10.95
C PRO A 50 5.33 -7.26 9.70
N ASP A 51 5.32 -8.59 9.65
CA ASP A 51 4.76 -9.35 8.53
C ASP A 51 3.23 -9.29 8.52
N VAL A 52 2.59 -9.40 9.69
CA VAL A 52 1.15 -9.21 9.86
C VAL A 52 0.73 -7.82 9.38
N MET A 53 1.46 -6.77 9.77
CA MET A 53 1.17 -5.40 9.35
C MET A 53 1.34 -5.21 7.84
N ARG A 54 2.32 -5.86 7.22
CA ARG A 54 2.51 -5.84 5.76
C ARG A 54 1.34 -6.51 5.04
N ARG A 55 0.89 -7.67 5.50
CA ARG A 55 -0.27 -8.38 4.94
C ARG A 55 -1.55 -7.54 5.05
N LEU A 56 -1.79 -6.89 6.18
CA LEU A 56 -2.91 -5.96 6.37
C LEU A 56 -2.85 -4.79 5.38
N ALA A 57 -1.67 -4.21 5.21
CA ALA A 57 -1.46 -3.12 4.27
C ALA A 57 -1.73 -3.57 2.82
N ASP A 58 -1.35 -4.78 2.45
CA ASP A 58 -1.58 -5.31 1.10
C ASP A 58 -3.06 -5.65 0.85
N GLU A 59 -3.79 -6.17 1.85
CA GLU A 59 -5.24 -6.36 1.73
C GLU A 59 -5.97 -5.01 1.58
N TYR A 60 -5.61 -4.02 2.38
CA TYR A 60 -6.14 -2.66 2.24
C TYR A 60 -5.88 -2.08 0.83
N ARG A 61 -4.66 -2.26 0.30
CA ARG A 61 -4.30 -1.80 -1.05
C ARG A 61 -5.13 -2.47 -2.13
N LYS A 62 -5.40 -3.76 -2.01
CA LYS A 62 -6.27 -4.48 -2.95
C LYS A 62 -7.68 -3.91 -2.96
N GLU A 63 -8.27 -3.69 -1.79
CA GLU A 63 -9.61 -3.12 -1.66
C GLU A 63 -9.70 -1.69 -2.21
N GLU A 64 -8.68 -0.88 -1.96
CA GLU A 64 -8.61 0.50 -2.44
C GLU A 64 -8.06 0.65 -3.87
N ASN A 65 -7.70 -0.47 -4.51
CA ASN A 65 -7.07 -0.49 -5.83
C ASN A 65 -5.78 0.35 -5.89
N LEU A 66 -4.96 0.26 -4.84
CA LEU A 66 -3.67 0.93 -4.75
C LEU A 66 -2.53 -0.02 -5.15
N LEU A 67 -1.43 0.54 -5.64
CA LEU A 67 -0.21 -0.22 -5.93
C LEU A 67 0.40 -0.79 -4.65
N THR A 68 0.80 -2.04 -4.70
CA THR A 68 1.60 -2.67 -3.64
C THR A 68 3.03 -2.13 -3.63
N GLY A 69 3.75 -2.29 -2.53
CA GLY A 69 5.16 -1.90 -2.45
C GLY A 69 6.03 -2.61 -3.49
N LEU A 70 5.71 -3.87 -3.81
CA LEU A 70 6.39 -4.64 -4.87
C LEU A 70 6.11 -4.08 -6.26
N GLU A 71 4.88 -3.68 -6.53
CA GLU A 71 4.52 -3.04 -7.81
C GLU A 71 5.21 -1.69 -7.98
N ILE A 72 5.28 -0.87 -6.92
CA ILE A 72 6.01 0.41 -6.95
C ILE A 72 7.48 0.16 -7.26
N ARG A 73 8.12 -0.79 -6.58
CA ARG A 73 9.51 -1.19 -6.85
C ARG A 73 9.70 -1.71 -8.27
N SER A 74 8.79 -2.54 -8.77
CA SER A 74 8.83 -3.06 -10.14
C SER A 74 8.76 -1.95 -11.18
N ARG A 75 7.86 -0.96 -10.98
CA ARG A 75 7.75 0.20 -11.86
C ARG A 75 9.03 1.03 -11.87
N ARG A 76 9.62 1.28 -10.71
CA ARG A 76 10.92 1.97 -10.60
C ARG A 76 12.03 1.22 -11.34
N ASN A 77 12.12 -0.09 -11.13
CA ASN A 77 13.15 -0.93 -11.78
C ASN A 77 13.00 -0.96 -13.30
N LYS A 78 11.78 -0.97 -13.84
CA LYS A 78 11.52 -0.89 -15.29
C LYS A 78 12.03 0.43 -15.90
N LEU A 79 12.08 1.49 -15.12
CA LEU A 79 12.65 2.78 -15.53
C LEU A 79 14.17 2.86 -15.29
N ASN A 80 14.80 1.79 -14.82
CA ASN A 80 16.23 1.76 -14.44
C ASN A 80 16.63 2.85 -13.44
N MET A 81 15.75 3.19 -12.50
CA MET A 81 15.98 4.24 -11.50
C MET A 81 16.38 3.67 -10.15
N THR A 82 17.32 4.34 -9.47
CA THR A 82 17.54 4.16 -8.04
C THR A 82 16.35 4.73 -7.26
N GLN A 83 16.23 4.41 -5.96
CA GLN A 83 15.19 5.02 -5.12
C GLN A 83 15.30 6.54 -5.07
N GLU A 84 16.52 7.08 -5.09
CA GLU A 84 16.79 8.49 -5.09
C GLU A 84 16.36 9.16 -6.41
N ALA A 85 16.76 8.61 -7.54
CA ALA A 85 16.35 9.09 -8.86
C ALA A 85 14.82 8.99 -9.05
N PHE A 86 14.19 7.95 -8.51
CA PHE A 86 12.74 7.78 -8.56
C PHE A 86 12.00 8.81 -7.70
N ALA A 87 12.52 9.08 -6.50
CA ALA A 87 11.97 10.14 -5.64
C ALA A 87 12.04 11.51 -6.35
N ASP A 88 13.15 11.78 -7.00
CA ASP A 88 13.34 13.00 -7.79
C ASP A 88 12.41 13.08 -9.00
N HIS A 89 12.22 11.97 -9.69
CA HIS A 89 11.26 11.84 -10.80
C HIS A 89 9.82 12.09 -10.36
N LEU A 90 9.43 11.60 -9.18
CA LEU A 90 8.11 11.80 -8.60
C LEU A 90 7.95 13.16 -7.90
N LYS A 91 9.05 13.89 -7.66
CA LYS A 91 9.08 15.13 -6.86
C LYS A 91 8.65 14.94 -5.41
N VAL A 92 9.10 13.84 -4.81
CA VAL A 92 8.86 13.48 -3.40
C VAL A 92 10.18 13.23 -2.67
N GLY A 93 10.14 13.17 -1.34
CA GLY A 93 11.32 12.78 -0.57
C GLY A 93 11.66 11.30 -0.72
N ILE A 94 12.96 10.95 -0.73
CA ILE A 94 13.44 9.55 -0.82
C ILE A 94 12.86 8.68 0.31
N ALA A 95 12.63 9.25 1.50
CA ALA A 95 12.02 8.55 2.62
C ALA A 95 10.61 8.02 2.30
N SER A 96 9.84 8.74 1.48
CA SER A 96 8.51 8.29 1.02
C SER A 96 8.61 7.05 0.14
N VAL A 97 9.52 7.05 -0.85
CA VAL A 97 9.77 5.90 -1.72
C VAL A 97 10.19 4.66 -0.91
N LYS A 98 11.14 4.85 0.02
CA LYS A 98 11.60 3.77 0.90
C LYS A 98 10.47 3.17 1.74
N ARG A 99 9.60 4.03 2.31
CA ARG A 99 8.44 3.59 3.10
C ARG A 99 7.43 2.82 2.26
N TRP A 100 7.10 3.31 1.07
CA TRP A 100 6.13 2.66 0.18
C TRP A 100 6.62 1.29 -0.31
N GLU A 101 7.88 1.22 -0.75
CA GLU A 101 8.51 -0.05 -1.14
C GLU A 101 8.71 -1.00 0.05
N GLY A 102 8.83 -0.47 1.26
CA GLY A 102 8.93 -1.22 2.51
C GLY A 102 7.59 -1.70 3.08
N GLY A 103 6.46 -1.32 2.46
CA GLY A 103 5.14 -1.81 2.84
C GLY A 103 4.19 -0.77 3.44
N LEU A 104 4.63 0.45 3.77
CA LEU A 104 3.72 1.52 4.19
C LEU A 104 2.84 1.96 3.02
N VAL A 105 1.55 2.11 3.30
CA VAL A 105 0.56 2.48 2.29
C VAL A 105 0.70 3.94 1.90
N GLN A 106 0.85 4.21 0.62
CA GLN A 106 0.75 5.54 0.02
C GLN A 106 -0.70 6.02 0.02
N ASP A 107 -0.88 7.34 0.04
CA ASP A 107 -2.21 7.89 -0.18
C ASP A 107 -2.62 7.79 -1.66
N ARG A 108 -3.91 8.00 -1.92
CA ARG A 108 -4.49 7.86 -3.26
C ARG A 108 -3.89 8.86 -4.27
N ALA A 109 -3.54 10.07 -3.84
CA ALA A 109 -2.93 11.06 -4.72
C ALA A 109 -1.50 10.67 -5.12
N MET A 110 -0.74 10.08 -4.20
CA MET A 110 0.59 9.57 -4.50
C MET A 110 0.54 8.32 -5.38
N ASP A 111 -0.43 7.43 -5.17
CA ASP A 111 -0.66 6.28 -6.04
C ASP A 111 -0.95 6.72 -7.48
N GLU A 112 -1.84 7.68 -7.64
CA GLU A 112 -2.17 8.30 -8.92
C GLU A 112 -0.93 8.91 -9.59
N LEU A 113 -0.13 9.67 -8.84
CA LEU A 113 1.11 10.27 -9.34
C LEU A 113 2.10 9.20 -9.81
N ILE A 114 2.27 8.12 -9.07
CA ILE A 114 3.13 7.01 -9.45
C ILE A 114 2.65 6.39 -10.76
N ARG A 115 1.36 6.10 -10.90
CA ARG A 115 0.78 5.55 -12.13
C ARG A 115 1.01 6.48 -13.33
N MET A 116 0.68 7.75 -13.16
CA MET A 116 0.84 8.78 -14.21
C MET A 116 2.29 8.90 -14.70
N LYS A 117 3.25 8.79 -13.80
CA LYS A 117 4.67 8.98 -14.12
C LYS A 117 5.43 7.69 -14.51
N THR A 118 4.78 6.53 -14.40
CA THR A 118 5.43 5.24 -14.67
C THR A 118 4.71 4.37 -15.69
N ASP A 119 3.52 4.78 -16.15
CA ASP A 119 2.68 4.01 -17.05
C ASP A 119 2.15 4.90 -18.17
N ILE A 120 2.71 4.71 -19.36
CA ILE A 120 2.36 5.51 -20.55
C ILE A 120 0.89 5.34 -20.94
N GLN A 121 0.34 4.13 -20.83
CA GLN A 121 -1.06 3.86 -21.20
C GLN A 121 -2.01 4.55 -20.22
N TYR A 122 -1.68 4.48 -18.93
CA TYR A 122 -2.43 5.19 -17.90
C TYR A 122 -2.40 6.71 -18.12
N ALA A 123 -1.23 7.27 -18.39
CA ALA A 123 -1.08 8.69 -18.68
C ALA A 123 -1.85 9.12 -19.93
N LEU A 124 -1.80 8.34 -21.00
CA LEU A 124 -2.54 8.62 -22.23
C LEU A 124 -4.05 8.59 -22.04
N GLN A 125 -4.57 7.66 -21.21
CA GLN A 125 -5.98 7.62 -20.88
C GLN A 125 -6.42 8.87 -20.14
N ASN A 126 -5.65 9.31 -19.16
CA ASN A 126 -5.92 10.56 -18.43
C ASN A 126 -5.92 11.80 -19.34
N ILE A 127 -5.04 11.85 -20.34
CA ILE A 127 -5.03 12.92 -21.36
C ILE A 127 -6.33 12.92 -22.18
N LYS A 128 -6.84 11.75 -22.54
CA LYS A 128 -8.13 11.63 -23.26
C LYS A 128 -9.29 12.14 -22.39
N ASP A 129 -9.30 11.78 -21.12
CA ASP A 129 -10.34 12.22 -20.18
C ASP A 129 -10.30 13.74 -19.97
N ILE A 130 -9.11 14.33 -19.83
CA ILE A 130 -8.93 15.78 -19.79
C ILE A 130 -9.48 16.42 -21.06
N LYS A 131 -9.13 15.91 -22.25
CA LYS A 131 -9.62 16.46 -23.52
C LYS A 131 -11.14 16.40 -23.64
N MET A 132 -11.78 15.34 -23.14
CA MET A 132 -13.25 15.23 -23.10
C MET A 132 -13.86 16.32 -22.23
N HIS A 133 -13.33 16.54 -21.05
CA HIS A 133 -13.81 17.59 -20.15
C HIS A 133 -13.58 19.01 -20.71
N TRP A 134 -12.46 19.26 -21.37
CA TRP A 134 -12.14 20.55 -21.98
C TRP A 134 -13.07 20.92 -23.12
N ARG A 135 -13.70 19.97 -23.83
CA ARG A 135 -14.69 20.24 -24.87
C ARG A 135 -15.95 20.91 -24.33
N SER A 136 -16.26 20.75 -23.06
CA SER A 136 -17.39 21.35 -22.38
C SER A 136 -17.06 22.70 -21.72
N VAL A 137 -15.80 23.14 -21.75
CA VAL A 137 -15.35 24.42 -21.17
C VAL A 137 -15.59 25.54 -22.16
N PRO A 138 -16.19 26.69 -21.75
CA PRO A 138 -16.40 27.85 -22.61
C PRO A 138 -15.08 28.33 -23.23
N SER A 139 -15.12 28.72 -24.52
CA SER A 139 -13.93 29.14 -25.26
C SER A 139 -13.17 30.31 -24.64
N SER A 140 -13.84 31.16 -23.85
CA SER A 140 -13.22 32.24 -23.07
C SER A 140 -12.21 31.72 -22.01
N PHE A 141 -12.34 30.49 -21.52
CA PHE A 141 -11.42 29.88 -20.54
C PHE A 141 -10.19 29.28 -21.21
N VAL A 142 -10.36 28.75 -22.44
CA VAL A 142 -9.30 28.04 -23.18
C VAL A 142 -8.22 29.02 -23.67
N SER A 143 -8.58 30.21 -24.05
CA SER A 143 -7.66 31.20 -24.60
C SER A 143 -6.65 31.78 -23.59
N HIS A 144 -6.92 31.67 -22.28
CA HIS A 144 -5.98 32.11 -21.23
C HIS A 144 -4.87 31.10 -20.91
N GLN A 145 -5.11 29.79 -21.06
CA GLN A 145 -4.15 28.77 -20.73
C GLN A 145 -3.16 28.44 -21.89
N ILE A 146 -3.54 28.66 -23.13
CA ILE A 146 -2.67 28.39 -24.28
C ILE A 146 -1.55 29.44 -24.43
N LYS A 147 -1.74 30.64 -23.90
CA LYS A 147 -0.73 31.73 -23.95
C LYS A 147 0.45 31.54 -22.98
N SER A 148 0.39 30.58 -22.04
CA SER A 148 1.45 30.33 -21.06
C SER A 148 2.39 29.19 -21.41
N VAL A 149 2.25 28.57 -22.60
CA VAL A 149 3.03 27.40 -23.06
C VAL A 149 3.86 27.72 -24.31
N SER A 150 4.05 29.02 -24.61
CA SER A 150 4.92 29.47 -25.72
C SER A 150 6.29 29.84 -25.19
#